data_1129db84592b5e19d7895eeb7b45b7df
#
_entry.id   1129db84592b5e19d7895eeb7b45b7df
#
_cell.length_a   1.000
_cell.length_b   1.000
_cell.length_c   1.000
_cell.angle_alpha   90.00
_cell.angle_beta   90.00
_cell.angle_gamma   90.00
#
_symmetry.space_group_name_H-M   'P 1'
#
loop_
_entity.id
_entity.type
_entity.pdbx_description
1 polymer ?
#
loop_
_entity_poly.entity_id
_entity_poly.type
_entity_poly.pdbx_seq_one_letter_code
_entity_poly.pdbx_strand_id
1 'polypeptide(L)'
;NFLKNNISNDKYLHFDKEQKKEIILQCNIFLKNTENLLNKDNLLPVFIDWNIGNFSIDQNYNFFSRWDYDWFRIGHRTLDFYFLSRVCSSQGDSTLFTYSPLTLMEKRFMLFLKSYHSIYPLNENDFILIPEMYRFFILNYVIKDGYRFFNKNIAKKLIQDSVNLYLPNINKVVISDKI
;
A
#
# COMPACT_ATOMS: atom_id res chain seq x y z
N ASN A 1 10.63 5.83 10.64
CA ASN A 1 12.00 6.19 11.12
C ASN A 1 13.00 5.02 11.17
N PHE A 2 12.56 3.76 11.49
CA PHE A 2 13.50 2.64 11.60
C PHE A 2 14.30 2.40 10.32
N LEU A 3 13.63 2.26 9.17
CA LEU A 3 14.31 2.00 7.90
C LEU A 3 15.28 3.15 7.54
N LYS A 4 14.84 4.40 7.65
CA LYS A 4 15.67 5.57 7.40
C LYS A 4 16.95 5.58 8.22
N ASN A 5 16.87 5.24 9.50
CA ASN A 5 18.00 5.26 10.42
C ASN A 5 18.94 4.05 10.27
N ASN A 6 18.46 2.97 9.65
CA ASN A 6 19.19 1.71 9.56
C ASN A 6 19.57 1.28 8.14
N ILE A 7 19.26 2.08 7.12
CA ILE A 7 19.51 1.72 5.71
C ILE A 7 21.02 1.52 5.39
N SER A 8 21.90 2.02 6.25
CA SER A 8 23.35 1.84 6.13
C SER A 8 23.86 0.54 6.77
N ASN A 9 23.02 -0.19 7.51
CA ASN A 9 23.39 -1.43 8.18
C ASN A 9 23.62 -2.57 7.19
N ASP A 10 24.33 -3.61 7.61
CA ASP A 10 24.69 -4.79 6.81
C ASP A 10 23.49 -5.47 6.13
N LYS A 11 22.33 -5.47 6.77
CA LYS A 11 21.08 -5.99 6.20
C LYS A 11 20.74 -5.37 4.83
N TYR A 12 21.20 -4.15 4.57
CA TYR A 12 20.87 -3.36 3.37
C TYR A 12 22.07 -3.11 2.45
N LEU A 13 23.16 -3.90 2.60
CA LEU A 13 24.36 -3.76 1.75
C LEU A 13 24.11 -4.06 0.28
N HIS A 14 23.05 -4.83 -0.02
CA HIS A 14 22.65 -5.15 -1.40
C HIS A 14 22.09 -3.95 -2.19
N PHE A 15 21.81 -2.83 -1.54
CA PHE A 15 21.44 -1.59 -2.21
C PHE A 15 22.66 -0.75 -2.54
N ASP A 16 22.70 -0.24 -3.76
CA ASP A 16 23.69 0.75 -4.15
C ASP A 16 23.41 2.13 -3.52
N LYS A 17 24.29 3.08 -3.78
CA LYS A 17 24.21 4.43 -3.19
C LYS A 17 22.96 5.19 -3.62
N GLU A 18 22.56 5.08 -4.89
CA GLU A 18 21.40 5.79 -5.43
C GLU A 18 20.09 5.17 -4.91
N GLN A 19 20.02 3.85 -4.84
CA GLN A 19 18.90 3.14 -4.24
C GLN A 19 18.70 3.51 -2.76
N LYS A 20 19.78 3.63 -1.99
CA LYS A 20 19.71 4.09 -0.59
C LYS A 20 19.21 5.53 -0.49
N LYS A 21 19.67 6.42 -1.37
CA LYS A 21 19.15 7.80 -1.43
C LYS A 21 17.65 7.84 -1.74
N GLU A 22 17.20 7.05 -2.71
CA GLU A 22 15.78 6.97 -3.06
C GLU A 22 14.95 6.49 -1.87
N ILE A 23 15.36 5.42 -1.19
CA ILE A 23 14.66 4.91 0.01
C ILE A 23 14.57 6.01 1.09
N ILE A 24 15.67 6.73 1.36
CA ILE A 24 15.68 7.81 2.33
C ILE A 24 14.75 8.95 1.91
N LEU A 25 14.77 9.33 0.64
CA LEU A 25 13.89 10.35 0.08
C LEU A 25 12.43 9.97 0.31
N GLN A 26 12.05 8.74 -0.03
CA GLN A 26 10.68 8.25 0.10
C GLN A 26 10.23 8.15 1.57
N CYS A 27 11.15 7.80 2.49
CA CYS A 27 10.88 7.87 3.93
C CYS A 27 10.61 9.32 4.39
N ASN A 28 11.38 10.30 3.88
CA ASN A 28 11.18 11.69 4.24
C ASN A 28 9.87 12.25 3.70
N ILE A 29 9.51 11.91 2.46
CA ILE A 29 8.22 12.29 1.85
C ILE A 29 7.08 11.75 2.70
N PHE A 30 7.11 10.45 3.03
CA PHE A 30 6.09 9.83 3.88
C PHE A 30 5.94 10.56 5.21
N LEU A 31 7.04 10.78 5.93
CA LEU A 31 7.01 11.44 7.23
C LEU A 31 6.43 12.85 7.14
N LYS A 32 6.86 13.62 6.14
CA LYS A 32 6.37 15.00 5.92
C LYS A 32 4.87 15.02 5.62
N ASN A 33 4.41 14.14 4.72
CA ASN A 33 3.01 14.14 4.28
C ASN A 33 2.05 13.57 5.32
N THR A 34 2.54 12.81 6.30
CA THR A 34 1.68 12.16 7.30
C THR A 34 1.80 12.75 8.71
N GLU A 35 2.71 13.71 8.93
CA GLU A 35 3.06 14.24 10.26
C GLU A 35 1.84 14.67 11.09
N ASN A 36 0.85 15.30 10.46
CA ASN A 36 -0.34 15.83 11.12
C ASN A 36 -1.64 15.11 10.74
N LEU A 37 -1.56 14.05 9.93
CA LEU A 37 -2.73 13.39 9.38
C LEU A 37 -3.09 12.08 10.10
N LEU A 38 -2.13 11.45 10.74
CA LEU A 38 -2.32 10.20 11.46
C LEU A 38 -2.66 10.46 12.92
N ASN A 39 -3.93 10.75 13.17
CA ASN A 39 -4.47 11.00 14.50
C ASN A 39 -5.02 9.71 15.11
N LYS A 40 -4.99 9.57 16.44
CA LYS A 40 -5.53 8.40 17.16
C LYS A 40 -7.05 8.28 17.03
N ASP A 41 -7.73 9.39 16.85
CA ASP A 41 -9.20 9.44 16.81
C ASP A 41 -9.79 8.84 15.52
N ASN A 42 -8.97 8.67 14.46
CA ASN A 42 -9.38 8.13 13.17
C ASN A 42 -8.92 6.67 12.95
N LEU A 43 -8.52 5.99 14.02
CA LEU A 43 -8.09 4.60 13.95
C LEU A 43 -9.29 3.66 14.11
N LEU A 44 -9.34 2.66 13.23
CA LEU A 44 -10.38 1.63 13.24
C LEU A 44 -9.79 0.27 12.86
N PRO A 45 -10.52 -0.83 13.04
CA PRO A 45 -10.11 -2.13 12.55
C PRO A 45 -9.88 -2.12 11.05
N VAL A 46 -8.66 -2.48 10.60
CA VAL A 46 -8.29 -2.63 9.20
C VAL A 46 -7.70 -4.00 8.96
N PHE A 47 -7.94 -4.56 7.80
CA PHE A 47 -7.55 -5.91 7.46
C PHE A 47 -6.30 -5.97 6.60
N ILE A 48 -6.05 -4.92 5.82
CA ILE A 48 -4.91 -4.75 4.92
C ILE A 48 -4.88 -5.76 3.78
N ASP A 49 -4.80 -7.06 4.08
CA ASP A 49 -4.66 -8.11 3.08
C ASP A 49 -5.99 -8.52 2.45
N TRP A 50 -6.50 -7.65 1.57
CA TRP A 50 -7.71 -7.89 0.77
C TRP A 50 -7.42 -8.68 -0.52
N ASN A 51 -6.57 -9.70 -0.44
CA ASN A 51 -6.39 -10.61 -1.57
C ASN A 51 -7.70 -11.36 -1.87
N ILE A 52 -7.96 -11.64 -3.15
CA ILE A 52 -9.16 -12.36 -3.61
C ILE A 52 -9.31 -13.72 -2.90
N GLY A 53 -8.20 -14.37 -2.57
CA GLY A 53 -8.20 -15.64 -1.82
C GLY A 53 -8.65 -15.54 -0.36
N ASN A 54 -8.81 -14.33 0.22
CA ASN A 54 -9.04 -14.13 1.65
C ASN A 54 -10.48 -13.75 2.00
N PHE A 55 -11.38 -13.69 1.03
CA PHE A 55 -12.80 -13.44 1.27
C PHE A 55 -13.70 -14.14 0.24
N SER A 56 -14.97 -14.23 0.54
CA SER A 56 -15.98 -14.73 -0.39
C SER A 56 -17.19 -13.80 -0.48
N ILE A 57 -17.85 -13.86 -1.62
CA ILE A 57 -19.13 -13.21 -1.89
C ILE A 57 -20.18 -14.29 -2.22
N ASP A 58 -21.42 -14.02 -1.90
CA ASP A 58 -22.54 -14.87 -2.30
C ASP A 58 -22.94 -14.64 -3.77
N GLN A 59 -23.90 -15.42 -4.26
CA GLN A 59 -24.42 -15.31 -5.64
C GLN A 59 -25.15 -13.99 -5.93
N ASN A 60 -25.46 -13.19 -4.91
CA ASN A 60 -26.04 -11.87 -5.03
C ASN A 60 -25.00 -10.75 -4.90
N TYR A 61 -23.72 -11.12 -4.93
CA TYR A 61 -22.56 -10.23 -4.74
C TYR A 61 -22.45 -9.58 -3.35
N ASN A 62 -23.14 -10.12 -2.34
CA ASN A 62 -22.94 -9.66 -0.98
C ASN A 62 -21.69 -10.30 -0.37
N PHE A 63 -20.99 -9.55 0.47
CA PHE A 63 -19.89 -10.06 1.25
C PHE A 63 -20.40 -11.18 2.17
N PHE A 64 -19.84 -12.38 2.06
CA PHE A 64 -20.30 -13.54 2.79
C PHE A 64 -19.40 -13.89 3.96
N SER A 65 -18.10 -14.01 3.74
CA SER A 65 -17.15 -14.32 4.81
C SER A 65 -15.74 -13.86 4.45
N ARG A 66 -14.89 -13.79 5.46
CA ARG A 66 -13.50 -13.49 5.35
C ARG A 66 -12.68 -14.38 6.26
N TRP A 67 -11.47 -14.70 5.85
CA TRP A 67 -10.46 -15.45 6.60
C TRP A 67 -9.08 -14.84 6.40
N ASP A 68 -8.04 -15.38 7.05
CA ASP A 68 -6.67 -14.86 7.05
C ASP A 68 -6.57 -13.45 7.65
N TYR A 69 -6.56 -13.40 8.98
CA TYR A 69 -6.51 -12.16 9.76
C TYR A 69 -5.09 -11.79 10.22
N ASP A 70 -4.05 -12.40 9.66
CA ASP A 70 -2.67 -12.22 10.10
C ASP A 70 -2.19 -10.76 10.03
N TRP A 71 -2.79 -9.97 9.15
CA TRP A 71 -2.48 -8.55 8.96
C TRP A 71 -3.43 -7.60 9.67
N PHE A 72 -4.45 -8.13 10.33
CA PHE A 72 -5.43 -7.32 11.07
C PHE A 72 -4.76 -6.46 12.13
N ARG A 73 -5.18 -5.20 12.19
CA ARG A 73 -4.72 -4.24 13.21
C ARG A 73 -5.68 -3.08 13.36
N ILE A 74 -5.44 -2.28 14.39
CA ILE A 74 -6.05 -0.95 14.50
C ILE A 74 -5.18 0.03 13.72
N GLY A 75 -5.77 0.72 12.75
CA GLY A 75 -5.06 1.62 11.85
C GLY A 75 -6.00 2.56 11.10
N HIS A 76 -5.43 3.41 10.26
CA HIS A 76 -6.22 4.30 9.43
C HIS A 76 -6.86 3.50 8.27
N ARG A 77 -8.13 3.80 7.94
CA ARG A 77 -8.92 3.07 6.90
C ARG A 77 -8.25 2.99 5.54
N THR A 78 -7.42 3.95 5.17
CA THR A 78 -6.70 3.97 3.90
C THR A 78 -5.62 2.88 3.77
N LEU A 79 -5.27 2.19 4.86
CA LEU A 79 -4.39 1.01 4.80
C LEU A 79 -5.02 -0.15 4.02
N ASP A 80 -6.34 -0.26 4.00
CA ASP A 80 -7.04 -1.30 3.22
C ASP A 80 -7.05 -1.00 1.72
N PHE A 81 -6.95 0.27 1.32
CA PHE A 81 -7.27 0.70 -0.04
C PHE A 81 -6.25 0.24 -1.07
N TYR A 82 -5.00 0.05 -0.69
CA TYR A 82 -4.01 -0.44 -1.64
C TYR A 82 -4.33 -1.86 -2.15
N PHE A 83 -4.58 -2.80 -1.25
CA PHE A 83 -4.97 -4.16 -1.67
C PHE A 83 -6.31 -4.17 -2.39
N LEU A 84 -7.26 -3.36 -1.95
CA LEU A 84 -8.53 -3.17 -2.66
C LEU A 84 -8.32 -2.60 -4.07
N SER A 85 -7.34 -1.72 -4.29
CA SER A 85 -7.00 -1.25 -5.63
C SER A 85 -6.52 -2.38 -6.54
N ARG A 86 -5.76 -3.34 -6.00
CA ARG A 86 -5.31 -4.53 -6.76
C ARG A 86 -6.49 -5.44 -7.11
N VAL A 87 -7.40 -5.69 -6.17
CA VAL A 87 -8.61 -6.50 -6.42
C VAL A 87 -9.50 -5.84 -7.48
N CYS A 88 -9.62 -4.53 -7.46
CA CYS A 88 -10.37 -3.78 -8.46
C CYS A 88 -9.63 -3.63 -9.81
N SER A 89 -8.33 -3.90 -9.86
CA SER A 89 -7.51 -3.73 -11.08
C SER A 89 -8.01 -4.61 -12.22
N SER A 90 -7.84 -4.12 -13.44
CA SER A 90 -8.11 -4.88 -14.67
C SER A 90 -7.25 -6.14 -14.81
N GLN A 91 -6.08 -6.12 -14.18
CA GLN A 91 -5.16 -7.28 -14.13
C GLN A 91 -5.48 -8.20 -12.95
N GLY A 92 -6.22 -7.70 -11.95
CA GLY A 92 -6.58 -8.43 -10.75
C GLY A 92 -5.37 -8.95 -9.99
N ASP A 93 -5.60 -9.97 -9.16
CA ASP A 93 -4.55 -10.72 -8.48
C ASP A 93 -3.86 -11.77 -9.39
N SER A 94 -4.17 -11.79 -10.69
CA SER A 94 -3.59 -12.74 -11.64
C SER A 94 -2.09 -12.51 -11.88
N THR A 95 -1.61 -11.30 -11.63
CA THR A 95 -0.18 -10.98 -11.66
C THR A 95 0.40 -11.16 -10.26
N LEU A 96 0.80 -12.38 -9.98
CA LEU A 96 1.55 -12.69 -8.77
C LEU A 96 2.68 -11.66 -8.58
N PHE A 97 2.60 -10.91 -7.46
CA PHE A 97 3.68 -10.04 -6.99
C PHE A 97 4.01 -8.79 -7.83
N THR A 98 3.05 -8.21 -8.51
CA THR A 98 3.19 -6.83 -8.97
C THR A 98 2.52 -5.89 -7.98
N TYR A 99 3.29 -4.98 -7.42
CA TYR A 99 2.80 -3.98 -6.48
C TYR A 99 2.84 -2.57 -7.11
N SER A 100 2.43 -2.46 -8.36
CA SER A 100 2.41 -1.18 -9.05
C SER A 100 1.49 -0.17 -8.38
N PRO A 101 1.94 1.07 -8.11
CA PRO A 101 1.08 2.13 -7.58
C PRO A 101 0.02 2.61 -8.58
N LEU A 102 0.17 2.28 -9.86
CA LEU A 102 -0.74 2.72 -10.92
C LEU A 102 -2.15 2.14 -10.77
N THR A 103 -2.30 1.02 -10.05
CA THR A 103 -3.62 0.47 -9.70
C THR A 103 -4.49 1.47 -8.94
N LEU A 104 -3.88 2.38 -8.18
CA LEU A 104 -4.58 3.44 -7.46
C LEU A 104 -5.23 4.50 -8.38
N MET A 105 -4.85 4.54 -9.66
CA MET A 105 -5.42 5.47 -10.66
C MET A 105 -6.35 4.78 -11.66
N GLU A 106 -6.57 3.47 -11.54
CA GLU A 106 -7.43 2.76 -12.47
C GLU A 106 -8.90 3.15 -12.27
N LYS A 107 -9.65 3.17 -13.38
CA LYS A 107 -11.08 3.49 -13.40
C LYS A 107 -11.91 2.67 -12.41
N ARG A 108 -11.57 1.38 -12.27
CA ARG A 108 -12.27 0.46 -11.35
C ARG A 108 -12.03 0.83 -9.90
N PHE A 109 -10.81 1.23 -9.55
CA PHE A 109 -10.51 1.69 -8.20
C PHE A 109 -11.20 3.04 -7.91
N MET A 110 -11.24 3.96 -8.88
CA MET A 110 -11.99 5.21 -8.72
C MET A 110 -13.49 4.96 -8.53
N LEU A 111 -14.05 3.96 -9.22
CA LEU A 111 -15.44 3.55 -9.01
C LEU A 111 -15.66 2.99 -7.60
N PHE A 112 -14.73 2.14 -7.12
CA PHE A 112 -14.74 1.65 -5.74
C PHE A 112 -14.69 2.83 -4.74
N LEU A 113 -13.77 3.77 -4.90
CA LEU A 113 -13.65 4.93 -4.01
C LEU A 113 -14.93 5.77 -4.00
N LYS A 114 -15.55 5.98 -5.16
CA LYS A 114 -16.83 6.68 -5.28
C LYS A 114 -17.95 5.97 -4.50
N SER A 115 -18.07 4.67 -4.66
CA SER A 115 -19.04 3.85 -3.93
C SER A 115 -18.76 3.85 -2.42
N TYR A 116 -17.51 3.75 -2.04
CA TYR A 116 -17.09 3.84 -0.64
C TYR A 116 -17.42 5.21 -0.04
N HIS A 117 -17.06 6.28 -0.74
CA HIS A 117 -17.31 7.67 -0.33
C HIS A 117 -18.81 7.97 -0.13
N SER A 118 -19.69 7.37 -0.95
CA SER A 118 -21.15 7.57 -0.82
C SER A 118 -21.73 7.02 0.48
N ILE A 119 -21.06 6.06 1.12
CA ILE A 119 -21.48 5.42 2.39
C ILE A 119 -20.65 5.95 3.56
N TYR A 120 -19.35 6.04 3.35
CA TYR A 120 -18.36 6.49 4.34
C TYR A 120 -17.54 7.65 3.77
N PRO A 121 -18.00 8.89 3.92
CA PRO A 121 -17.38 10.06 3.28
C PRO A 121 -15.87 10.13 3.55
N LEU A 122 -15.11 10.28 2.49
CA LEU A 122 -13.67 10.54 2.50
C LEU A 122 -13.45 12.06 2.55
N ASN A 123 -12.48 12.50 3.32
CA ASN A 123 -12.06 13.90 3.40
C ASN A 123 -10.72 14.11 2.68
N GLU A 124 -10.27 15.35 2.58
CA GLU A 124 -9.00 15.71 1.91
C GLU A 124 -7.80 14.93 2.46
N ASN A 125 -7.76 14.71 3.77
CA ASN A 125 -6.68 13.96 4.41
C ASN A 125 -6.68 12.49 3.97
N ASP A 126 -7.83 11.88 3.77
CA ASP A 126 -7.93 10.51 3.26
C ASP A 126 -7.31 10.40 1.87
N PHE A 127 -7.59 11.37 0.98
CA PHE A 127 -7.04 11.37 -0.38
C PHE A 127 -5.51 11.52 -0.38
N ILE A 128 -4.96 12.34 0.51
CA ILE A 128 -3.50 12.44 0.72
C ILE A 128 -2.93 11.13 1.28
N LEU A 129 -3.66 10.50 2.22
CA LEU A 129 -3.17 9.28 2.88
C LEU A 129 -3.23 8.03 2.01
N ILE A 130 -4.09 7.93 0.99
CA ILE A 130 -4.16 6.74 0.13
C ILE A 130 -2.79 6.43 -0.52
N PRO A 131 -2.14 7.33 -1.26
CA PRO A 131 -0.81 7.06 -1.82
C PRO A 131 0.26 6.91 -0.73
N GLU A 132 0.13 7.59 0.40
CA GLU A 132 1.10 7.49 1.49
C GLU A 132 1.02 6.14 2.22
N MET A 133 -0.16 5.54 2.37
CA MET A 133 -0.30 4.20 2.93
C MET A 133 0.28 3.14 1.99
N TYR A 134 0.17 3.31 0.68
CA TYR A 134 0.90 2.49 -0.28
C TYR A 134 2.42 2.64 -0.09
N ARG A 135 2.93 3.88 0.00
CA ARG A 135 4.35 4.15 0.25
C ARG A 135 4.83 3.47 1.53
N PHE A 136 4.05 3.58 2.60
CA PHE A 136 4.32 2.90 3.87
C PHE A 136 4.39 1.38 3.70
N PHE A 137 3.45 0.80 2.95
CA PHE A 137 3.44 -0.63 2.67
C PHE A 137 4.73 -1.07 1.97
N ILE A 138 5.11 -0.41 0.89
CA ILE A 138 6.34 -0.75 0.15
C ILE A 138 7.59 -0.60 1.04
N LEU A 139 7.72 0.51 1.75
CA LEU A 139 8.89 0.75 2.60
C LEU A 139 8.98 -0.24 3.77
N ASN A 140 7.86 -0.53 4.42
CA ASN A 140 7.87 -1.30 5.65
C ASN A 140 7.77 -2.82 5.42
N TYR A 141 6.90 -3.26 4.51
CA TYR A 141 6.67 -4.69 4.30
C TYR A 141 7.53 -5.28 3.18
N VAL A 142 7.75 -4.55 2.11
CA VAL A 142 8.53 -5.06 0.99
C VAL A 142 10.03 -4.82 1.21
N ILE A 143 10.45 -3.58 1.40
CA ILE A 143 11.88 -3.25 1.48
C ILE A 143 12.48 -3.69 2.82
N LYS A 144 11.82 -3.37 3.93
CA LYS A 144 12.34 -3.69 5.27
C LYS A 144 12.26 -5.17 5.59
N ASP A 145 11.13 -5.80 5.32
CA ASP A 145 10.82 -7.17 5.81
C ASP A 145 10.48 -8.16 4.68
N GLY A 146 10.69 -7.82 3.40
CA GLY A 146 10.30 -8.66 2.26
C GLY A 146 10.85 -10.09 2.30
N TYR A 147 12.09 -10.27 2.74
CA TYR A 147 12.69 -11.60 2.91
C TYR A 147 12.06 -12.45 4.03
N ARG A 148 11.25 -11.84 4.88
CA ARG A 148 10.48 -12.55 5.91
C ARG A 148 9.17 -13.11 5.34
N PHE A 149 8.56 -12.39 4.40
CA PHE A 149 7.22 -12.71 3.88
C PHE A 149 7.25 -13.46 2.55
N PHE A 150 8.32 -13.31 1.77
CA PHE A 150 8.43 -13.90 0.44
C PHE A 150 9.64 -14.81 0.33
N ASN A 151 9.58 -15.81 -0.54
CA ASN A 151 10.78 -16.59 -0.84
C ASN A 151 11.89 -15.69 -1.43
N LYS A 152 13.14 -16.12 -1.30
CA LYS A 152 14.33 -15.31 -1.59
C LYS A 152 14.34 -14.69 -2.99
N ASN A 153 13.92 -15.43 -4.02
CA ASN A 153 13.94 -14.96 -5.40
C ASN A 153 12.85 -13.91 -5.65
N ILE A 154 11.65 -14.16 -5.14
CA ILE A 154 10.52 -13.22 -5.22
C ILE A 154 10.84 -11.95 -4.42
N ALA A 155 11.32 -12.09 -3.19
CA ALA A 155 11.71 -10.95 -2.36
C ALA A 155 12.74 -10.06 -3.05
N LYS A 156 13.80 -10.65 -3.61
CA LYS A 156 14.85 -9.91 -4.33
C LYS A 156 14.27 -9.10 -5.48
N LYS A 157 13.47 -9.74 -6.34
CA LYS A 157 12.82 -9.05 -7.48
C LYS A 157 11.90 -7.93 -6.99
N LEU A 158 11.04 -8.22 -6.04
CA LEU A 158 10.06 -7.26 -5.50
C LEU A 158 10.74 -6.04 -4.86
N ILE A 159 11.80 -6.25 -4.11
CA ILE A 159 12.59 -5.18 -3.50
C ILE A 159 13.23 -4.31 -4.58
N GLN A 160 13.83 -4.90 -5.61
CA GLN A 160 14.44 -4.15 -6.72
C GLN A 160 13.40 -3.36 -7.50
N ASP A 161 12.28 -3.98 -7.89
CA ASP A 161 11.18 -3.30 -8.57
C ASP A 161 10.59 -2.17 -7.71
N SER A 162 10.52 -2.37 -6.39
CA SER A 162 10.02 -1.36 -5.47
C SER A 162 10.88 -0.12 -5.43
N VAL A 163 12.19 -0.27 -5.36
CA VAL A 163 13.10 0.88 -5.29
C VAL A 163 13.24 1.57 -6.65
N ASN A 164 13.38 0.79 -7.73
CA ASN A 164 13.70 1.33 -9.04
C ASN A 164 12.46 1.82 -9.81
N LEU A 165 11.28 1.29 -9.50
CA LEU A 165 10.08 1.53 -10.29
C LEU A 165 8.89 2.01 -9.45
N TYR A 166 8.52 1.30 -8.38
CA TYR A 166 7.25 1.57 -7.69
C TYR A 166 7.31 2.83 -6.84
N LEU A 167 8.35 3.02 -6.04
CA LEU A 167 8.51 4.22 -5.22
C LEU A 167 8.65 5.51 -6.04
N PRO A 168 9.44 5.57 -7.13
CA PRO A 168 9.45 6.74 -8.00
C PRO A 168 8.09 7.03 -8.65
N ASN A 169 7.31 5.99 -8.99
CA ASN A 169 6.02 6.16 -9.64
C ASN A 169 4.90 6.57 -8.70
N ILE A 170 5.00 6.29 -7.38
CA ILE A 170 3.96 6.74 -6.44
C ILE A 170 3.84 8.26 -6.39
N ASN A 171 4.92 8.99 -6.66
CA ASN A 171 4.89 10.45 -6.72
C ASN A 171 4.04 11.00 -7.88
N LYS A 172 3.68 10.14 -8.85
CA LYS A 172 2.82 10.48 -9.99
C LYS A 172 1.34 10.17 -9.74
N VAL A 173 1.05 9.47 -8.65
CA VAL A 173 -0.33 9.11 -8.29
C VAL A 173 -1.05 10.34 -7.76
N VAL A 174 -2.06 10.76 -8.48
CA VAL A 174 -2.97 11.83 -8.07
C VAL A 174 -4.36 11.23 -7.97
N ILE A 175 -4.89 11.19 -6.77
CA ILE A 175 -6.27 10.78 -6.53
C ILE A 175 -7.07 12.07 -6.37
N SER A 176 -8.00 12.29 -7.29
CA SER A 176 -8.80 13.49 -7.29
C SER A 176 -9.90 13.40 -6.22
N ASP A 177 -10.12 14.51 -5.51
CA ASP A 177 -11.27 14.75 -4.64
C ASP A 177 -12.60 14.86 -5.40
N LYS A 178 -12.55 14.84 -6.74
CA LYS A 178 -13.72 14.84 -7.64
C LYS A 178 -14.24 13.42 -7.87
N ILE A 179 -14.46 12.70 -6.78
CA ILE A 179 -15.07 11.36 -6.81
C ILE A 179 -16.61 11.47 -6.78
#